data_fd00584292066e2729133ece08b67595
#
_entry.id   fd00584292066e2729133ece08b67595
#
_cell.length_a   1.000
_cell.length_b   1.000
_cell.length_c   1.000
_cell.angle_alpha   90.00
_cell.angle_beta   90.00
_cell.angle_gamma   90.00
#
_symmetry.space_group_name_H-M   'P 1'
#
loop_
_entity.id
_entity.type
_entity.pdbx_description
1 polymer ?
#
loop_
_entity_poly.entity_id
_entity_poly.type
_entity_poly.pdbx_seq_one_letter_code
_entity_poly.pdbx_strand_id
1 'polypeptide(L)'
;MDVYWAGLGVLATLSPAIKRRIELSRAKHRSLAGHSRMAKRLARWMPGYSLSEDRFFDCDGAPAEVAAQRKVAFLALAKTLQTRHERTLQTTQAARQHITDLQFTAAYRVPFPFSRLVREHLKVGAFLQSAQGVEVTDLDGQRFYDLTGSYGVNVFGADFYKATMARGMATAQALGPVLGAYHPCVASNAERLCQLSGMDEVSFHMS
;
A
#
# COMPACT_ATOMS: atom_id res chain seq x y z
N MET A 1 17.14 1.14 -51.19
CA MET A 1 15.75 1.68 -51.09
C MET A 1 14.81 0.77 -50.28
N ASP A 2 15.12 -0.50 -50.16
CA ASP A 2 14.24 -1.51 -49.52
C ASP A 2 14.21 -1.50 -48.00
N VAL A 3 15.27 -1.03 -47.34
CA VAL A 3 15.37 -1.00 -45.87
C VAL A 3 14.40 0.03 -45.25
N TYR A 4 14.16 1.16 -45.92
CA TYR A 4 13.22 2.18 -45.45
C TYR A 4 11.75 1.73 -45.51
N TRP A 5 11.38 0.96 -46.55
CA TRP A 5 10.02 0.43 -46.69
C TRP A 5 9.73 -0.70 -45.69
N ALA A 6 10.73 -1.54 -45.38
CA ALA A 6 10.63 -2.55 -44.34
C ALA A 6 10.43 -1.91 -42.94
N GLY A 7 11.16 -0.82 -42.64
CA GLY A 7 11.01 -0.08 -41.40
C GLY A 7 9.63 0.59 -41.23
N LEU A 8 9.11 1.19 -42.30
CA LEU A 8 7.77 1.77 -42.32
C LEU A 8 6.67 0.73 -42.18
N GLY A 9 6.82 -0.45 -42.81
CA GLY A 9 5.90 -1.58 -42.65
C GLY A 9 5.84 -2.10 -41.22
N VAL A 10 6.97 -2.25 -40.54
CA VAL A 10 7.05 -2.66 -39.13
C VAL A 10 6.43 -1.61 -38.20
N LEU A 11 6.67 -0.32 -38.44
CA LEU A 11 6.05 0.77 -37.69
C LEU A 11 4.53 0.82 -37.88
N ALA A 12 4.04 0.60 -39.09
CA ALA A 12 2.61 0.56 -39.38
C ALA A 12 1.90 -0.63 -38.70
N THR A 13 2.53 -1.81 -38.67
CA THR A 13 1.98 -2.99 -37.99
C THR A 13 2.06 -2.91 -36.47
N LEU A 14 3.04 -2.20 -35.93
CA LEU A 14 3.17 -1.98 -34.46
C LEU A 14 2.26 -0.87 -33.95
N SER A 15 1.85 0.08 -34.81
CA SER A 15 1.02 1.24 -34.42
C SER A 15 -0.28 0.88 -33.70
N PRO A 16 -1.11 -0.09 -34.18
CA PRO A 16 -2.32 -0.49 -33.47
C PRO A 16 -2.04 -1.14 -32.10
N ALA A 17 -0.95 -1.93 -32.02
CA ALA A 17 -0.54 -2.55 -30.76
C ALA A 17 -0.04 -1.51 -29.75
N ILE A 18 0.71 -0.52 -30.20
CA ILE A 18 1.18 0.61 -29.38
C ILE A 18 -0.02 1.45 -28.91
N LYS A 19 -0.93 1.82 -29.83
CA LYS A 19 -2.15 2.58 -29.49
C LYS A 19 -2.98 1.84 -28.45
N ARG A 20 -3.30 0.58 -28.69
CA ARG A 20 -4.03 -0.26 -27.72
C ARG A 20 -3.32 -0.36 -26.39
N ARG A 21 -1.99 -0.38 -26.38
CA ARG A 21 -1.17 -0.41 -25.16
C ARG A 21 -1.27 0.89 -24.38
N ILE A 22 -1.28 2.04 -25.05
CA ILE A 22 -1.46 3.36 -24.44
C ILE A 22 -2.89 3.49 -23.88
N GLU A 23 -3.90 3.05 -24.62
CA GLU A 23 -5.30 3.05 -24.15
C GLU A 23 -5.48 2.17 -22.91
N LEU A 24 -4.93 0.95 -22.90
CA LEU A 24 -4.91 0.08 -21.73
C LEU A 24 -4.14 0.65 -20.55
N SER A 25 -3.10 1.43 -20.81
CA SER A 25 -2.31 2.13 -19.78
C SER A 25 -3.09 3.27 -19.14
N ARG A 26 -4.01 3.90 -19.85
CA ARG A 26 -4.88 4.97 -19.34
C ARG A 26 -6.12 4.45 -18.61
N ALA A 27 -6.53 3.20 -18.84
CA ALA A 27 -7.67 2.60 -18.19
C ALA A 27 -7.32 2.16 -16.75
N LYS A 28 -7.94 2.81 -15.75
CA LYS A 28 -7.59 2.67 -14.31
C LYS A 28 -7.45 1.24 -13.79
N HIS A 29 -8.22 0.27 -14.27
CA HIS A 29 -8.18 -1.11 -13.77
C HIS A 29 -7.44 -2.10 -14.67
N ARG A 30 -7.17 -1.78 -15.93
CA ARG A 30 -6.42 -2.65 -16.86
C ARG A 30 -4.95 -2.29 -16.98
N SER A 31 -4.59 -1.03 -16.66
CA SER A 31 -3.23 -0.53 -16.78
C SER A 31 -2.25 -1.12 -15.77
N LEU A 32 -2.73 -1.45 -14.56
CA LEU A 32 -1.89 -1.82 -13.44
C LEU A 32 -1.05 -3.08 -13.71
N ALA A 33 -1.67 -4.13 -14.22
CA ALA A 33 -0.94 -5.34 -14.63
C ALA A 33 -0.02 -5.08 -15.84
N GLY A 34 -0.40 -4.14 -16.71
CA GLY A 34 0.39 -3.73 -17.86
C GLY A 34 1.67 -2.99 -17.48
N HIS A 35 1.57 -2.02 -16.57
CA HIS A 35 2.70 -1.28 -16.05
C HIS A 35 3.72 -2.17 -15.35
N SER A 36 3.24 -3.10 -14.51
CA SER A 36 4.09 -4.08 -13.86
C SER A 36 4.90 -4.92 -14.85
N ARG A 37 4.27 -5.42 -15.91
CA ARG A 37 4.96 -6.20 -16.95
C ARG A 37 5.96 -5.36 -17.75
N MET A 38 5.61 -4.13 -18.08
CA MET A 38 6.49 -3.23 -18.83
C MET A 38 7.72 -2.85 -18.01
N ALA A 39 7.55 -2.47 -16.76
CA ALA A 39 8.67 -2.11 -15.91
C ALA A 39 9.59 -3.31 -15.62
N LYS A 40 9.04 -4.54 -15.45
CA LYS A 40 9.86 -5.76 -15.36
C LYS A 40 10.67 -6.02 -16.64
N ARG A 41 10.13 -5.66 -17.83
CA ARG A 41 10.90 -5.75 -19.08
C ARG A 41 12.03 -4.74 -19.15
N LEU A 42 11.75 -3.48 -18.78
CA LEU A 42 12.77 -2.43 -18.77
C LEU A 42 13.87 -2.72 -17.74
N ALA A 43 13.48 -3.21 -16.56
CA ALA A 43 14.43 -3.58 -15.52
C ALA A 43 15.40 -4.70 -15.93
N ARG A 44 15.02 -5.59 -16.85
CA ARG A 44 15.90 -6.63 -17.40
C ARG A 44 17.05 -6.06 -18.23
N TRP A 45 16.94 -4.82 -18.68
CA TRP A 45 18.00 -4.15 -19.45
C TRP A 45 19.01 -3.44 -18.54
N MET A 46 18.74 -3.38 -17.23
CA MET A 46 19.67 -2.80 -16.27
C MET A 46 20.76 -3.81 -15.94
N PRO A 47 22.05 -3.50 -16.22
CA PRO A 47 23.17 -4.40 -15.93
C PRO A 47 23.27 -4.66 -14.41
N GLY A 48 23.59 -5.90 -14.03
CA GLY A 48 23.92 -6.27 -12.67
C GLY A 48 22.72 -6.43 -11.72
N TYR A 49 21.47 -6.31 -12.20
CA TYR A 49 20.28 -6.48 -11.36
C TYR A 49 19.24 -7.40 -12.01
N SER A 50 18.87 -8.47 -11.33
CA SER A 50 17.84 -9.39 -11.81
C SER A 50 16.55 -9.25 -10.97
N LEU A 51 15.46 -8.85 -11.67
CA LEU A 51 14.14 -8.66 -11.07
C LEU A 51 13.13 -9.75 -11.46
N SER A 52 13.59 -10.88 -11.99
CA SER A 52 12.74 -12.05 -12.27
C SER A 52 12.40 -12.78 -10.96
N GLU A 53 11.19 -13.33 -10.86
CA GLU A 53 10.71 -13.96 -9.63
C GLU A 53 11.48 -15.22 -9.24
N ASP A 54 12.03 -15.93 -10.23
CA ASP A 54 12.94 -17.06 -10.06
C ASP A 54 14.25 -16.67 -9.38
N ARG A 55 14.67 -15.39 -9.52
CA ARG A 55 15.86 -14.82 -8.93
C ARG A 55 15.60 -14.05 -7.63
N PHE A 56 14.45 -14.25 -6.99
CA PHE A 56 14.08 -13.52 -5.76
C PHE A 56 15.09 -13.71 -4.62
N PHE A 57 15.63 -14.93 -4.48
CA PHE A 57 16.54 -15.27 -3.38
C PHE A 57 18.01 -14.95 -3.66
N ASP A 58 18.35 -14.65 -4.91
CA ASP A 58 19.72 -14.33 -5.37
C ASP A 58 19.78 -13.07 -6.25
N CYS A 59 18.77 -12.22 -6.20
CA CYS A 59 18.69 -11.00 -7.01
C CYS A 59 19.84 -10.01 -6.75
N ASP A 60 20.49 -10.13 -5.62
CA ASP A 60 21.68 -9.39 -5.18
C ASP A 60 22.99 -10.10 -5.54
N GLY A 61 22.94 -11.20 -6.29
CA GLY A 61 24.13 -11.99 -6.65
C GLY A 61 24.62 -12.91 -5.52
N ALA A 62 23.77 -13.24 -4.56
CA ALA A 62 24.12 -14.14 -3.46
C ALA A 62 24.57 -15.52 -3.96
N PRO A 63 25.51 -16.20 -3.26
CA PRO A 63 25.89 -17.57 -3.56
C PRO A 63 24.71 -18.54 -3.48
N ALA A 64 24.76 -19.64 -4.24
CA ALA A 64 23.68 -20.62 -4.35
C ALA A 64 23.25 -21.20 -2.98
N GLU A 65 24.19 -21.43 -2.09
CA GLU A 65 23.91 -21.91 -0.72
C GLU A 65 23.10 -20.90 0.08
N VAL A 66 23.44 -19.62 0.00
CA VAL A 66 22.71 -18.53 0.66
C VAL A 66 21.31 -18.39 0.09
N ALA A 67 21.16 -18.47 -1.24
CA ALA A 67 19.87 -18.44 -1.90
C ALA A 67 18.97 -19.62 -1.46
N ALA A 68 19.54 -20.81 -1.32
CA ALA A 68 18.82 -21.99 -0.83
C ALA A 68 18.37 -21.82 0.63
N GLN A 69 19.23 -21.32 1.51
CA GLN A 69 18.90 -21.03 2.91
C GLN A 69 17.78 -19.98 3.01
N ARG A 70 17.87 -18.89 2.23
CA ARG A 70 16.84 -17.86 2.16
C ARG A 70 15.48 -18.43 1.74
N LYS A 71 15.47 -19.32 0.74
CA LYS A 71 14.25 -19.97 0.27
C LYS A 71 13.60 -20.83 1.36
N VAL A 72 14.37 -21.63 2.06
CA VAL A 72 13.89 -22.48 3.18
C VAL A 72 13.32 -21.60 4.29
N ALA A 73 14.06 -20.57 4.71
CA ALA A 73 13.64 -19.66 5.76
C ALA A 73 12.36 -18.87 5.35
N PHE A 74 12.27 -18.44 4.10
CA PHE A 74 11.09 -17.75 3.57
C PHE A 74 9.82 -18.62 3.61
N LEU A 75 9.93 -19.88 3.21
CA LEU A 75 8.79 -20.81 3.25
C LEU A 75 8.39 -21.15 4.69
N ALA A 76 9.36 -21.31 5.59
CA ALA A 76 9.10 -21.49 7.02
C ALA A 76 8.40 -20.27 7.63
N LEU A 77 8.86 -19.06 7.30
CA LEU A 77 8.20 -17.81 7.71
C LEU A 77 6.76 -17.72 7.15
N ALA A 78 6.55 -18.05 5.88
CA ALA A 78 5.23 -18.04 5.26
C ALA A 78 4.25 -18.96 6.00
N LYS A 79 4.69 -20.17 6.36
CA LYS A 79 3.90 -21.11 7.17
C LYS A 79 3.60 -20.56 8.56
N THR A 80 4.60 -20.00 9.23
CA THR A 80 4.45 -19.38 10.55
C THR A 80 3.42 -18.25 10.53
N LEU A 81 3.49 -17.35 9.53
CA LEU A 81 2.53 -16.25 9.40
C LEU A 81 1.11 -16.76 9.19
N GLN A 82 0.90 -17.76 8.33
CA GLN A 82 -0.41 -18.36 8.10
C GLN A 82 -1.02 -18.95 9.37
N THR A 83 -0.22 -19.64 10.16
CA THR A 83 -0.69 -20.29 11.40
C THR A 83 -0.97 -19.26 12.51
N ARG A 84 -0.08 -18.27 12.67
CA ARG A 84 -0.22 -17.28 13.75
C ARG A 84 -1.32 -16.25 13.52
N HIS A 85 -1.69 -16.00 12.27
CA HIS A 85 -2.64 -14.94 11.88
C HIS A 85 -3.88 -15.50 11.18
N GLU A 86 -4.29 -16.72 11.53
CA GLU A 86 -5.35 -17.44 10.81
C GLU A 86 -6.66 -16.68 10.80
N ARG A 87 -7.16 -16.24 11.96
CA ARG A 87 -8.41 -15.50 12.10
C ARG A 87 -8.36 -14.16 11.37
N THR A 88 -7.25 -13.43 11.54
CA THR A 88 -7.01 -12.15 10.86
C THR A 88 -6.99 -12.32 9.35
N LEU A 89 -6.38 -13.39 8.84
CA LEU A 89 -6.34 -13.70 7.41
C LEU A 89 -7.71 -14.10 6.85
N GLN A 90 -8.48 -14.93 7.56
CA GLN A 90 -9.84 -15.32 7.17
C GLN A 90 -10.75 -14.10 7.09
N THR A 91 -10.72 -13.23 8.10
CA THR A 91 -11.50 -11.98 8.14
C THR A 91 -11.08 -11.04 7.00
N THR A 92 -9.78 -10.91 6.74
CA THR A 92 -9.27 -10.11 5.62
C THR A 92 -9.75 -10.65 4.27
N GLN A 93 -9.75 -11.96 4.09
CA GLN A 93 -10.20 -12.59 2.85
C GLN A 93 -11.71 -12.41 2.63
N ALA A 94 -12.51 -12.56 3.69
CA ALA A 94 -13.95 -12.31 3.62
C ALA A 94 -14.25 -10.84 3.27
N ALA A 95 -13.60 -9.89 3.93
CA ALA A 95 -13.78 -8.46 3.65
C ALA A 95 -13.38 -8.06 2.22
N ARG A 96 -12.35 -8.69 1.65
CA ARG A 96 -11.92 -8.44 0.26
C ARG A 96 -13.00 -8.72 -0.78
N GLN A 97 -13.95 -9.60 -0.49
CA GLN A 97 -15.05 -9.90 -1.41
C GLN A 97 -16.03 -8.73 -1.51
N HIS A 98 -16.06 -7.86 -0.50
CA HIS A 98 -17.05 -6.78 -0.39
C HIS A 98 -16.42 -5.37 -0.41
N ILE A 99 -15.09 -5.26 -0.24
CA ILE A 99 -14.38 -3.96 -0.20
C ILE A 99 -13.36 -3.89 -1.34
N THR A 100 -13.69 -3.13 -2.37
CA THR A 100 -12.82 -2.96 -3.55
C THR A 100 -11.45 -2.37 -3.21
N ASP A 101 -11.41 -1.42 -2.25
CA ASP A 101 -10.18 -0.73 -1.86
C ASP A 101 -9.15 -1.67 -1.22
N LEU A 102 -9.58 -2.72 -0.53
CA LEU A 102 -8.66 -3.72 0.04
C LEU A 102 -7.92 -4.50 -1.06
N GLN A 103 -8.54 -4.73 -2.20
CA GLN A 103 -7.88 -5.37 -3.34
C GLN A 103 -6.81 -4.46 -3.94
N PHE A 104 -7.13 -3.17 -4.08
CA PHE A 104 -6.23 -2.16 -4.59
C PHE A 104 -5.04 -1.94 -3.65
N THR A 105 -5.28 -1.67 -2.38
CA THR A 105 -4.24 -1.41 -1.38
C THR A 105 -3.28 -2.59 -1.25
N ALA A 106 -3.80 -3.82 -1.20
CA ALA A 106 -2.96 -5.02 -1.13
C ALA A 106 -2.07 -5.20 -2.36
N ALA A 107 -2.48 -4.70 -3.54
CA ALA A 107 -1.69 -4.80 -4.76
C ALA A 107 -0.44 -3.89 -4.74
N TYR A 108 -0.46 -2.80 -3.98
CA TYR A 108 0.57 -1.74 -4.01
C TYR A 108 1.43 -1.63 -2.74
N ARG A 109 1.13 -2.38 -1.69
CA ARG A 109 1.91 -2.37 -0.43
C ARG A 109 3.28 -3.03 -0.51
N VAL A 110 3.56 -3.77 -1.56
CA VAL A 110 4.79 -4.55 -1.68
C VAL A 110 5.65 -3.97 -2.79
N PRO A 111 6.99 -3.94 -2.62
CA PRO A 111 7.91 -3.51 -3.67
C PRO A 111 7.61 -4.20 -4.99
N PHE A 112 7.53 -3.41 -6.02
CA PHE A 112 7.05 -3.74 -7.33
C PHE A 112 7.61 -5.02 -7.98
N PRO A 113 8.93 -5.31 -7.98
CA PRO A 113 9.48 -6.46 -8.70
C PRO A 113 8.99 -7.82 -8.20
N PHE A 114 8.82 -7.96 -6.91
CA PHE A 114 8.53 -9.22 -6.22
C PHE A 114 7.12 -9.26 -5.59
N SER A 115 6.28 -8.30 -5.92
CA SER A 115 4.97 -8.12 -5.29
C SER A 115 4.07 -9.36 -5.35
N ARG A 116 4.14 -10.15 -6.44
CA ARG A 116 3.35 -11.36 -6.57
C ARG A 116 3.80 -12.43 -5.59
N LEU A 117 5.08 -12.75 -5.58
CA LEU A 117 5.66 -13.79 -4.73
C LEU A 117 5.42 -13.49 -3.24
N VAL A 118 5.67 -12.24 -2.82
CA VAL A 118 5.45 -11.83 -1.44
C VAL A 118 3.97 -11.90 -1.05
N ARG A 119 3.06 -11.46 -1.91
CA ARG A 119 1.61 -11.54 -1.63
C ARG A 119 1.08 -12.97 -1.58
N GLU A 120 1.63 -13.87 -2.38
CA GLU A 120 1.23 -15.29 -2.39
C GLU A 120 1.68 -16.02 -1.13
N HIS A 121 2.84 -15.66 -0.58
CA HIS A 121 3.47 -16.39 0.52
C HIS A 121 3.41 -15.66 1.85
N LEU A 122 3.81 -14.38 1.91
CA LEU A 122 3.84 -13.61 3.15
C LEU A 122 2.48 -12.91 3.37
N LYS A 123 1.49 -13.70 3.74
CA LYS A 123 0.15 -13.21 4.01
C LYS A 123 0.09 -12.62 5.42
N VAL A 124 -0.19 -11.33 5.49
CA VAL A 124 -0.50 -10.62 6.74
C VAL A 124 -1.89 -10.05 6.60
N GLY A 125 -2.71 -10.20 7.63
CA GLY A 125 -4.07 -9.66 7.65
C GLY A 125 -4.07 -8.13 7.72
N ALA A 126 -5.24 -7.53 7.42
CA ALA A 126 -5.43 -6.08 7.43
C ALA A 126 -6.27 -5.60 8.63
N PHE A 127 -6.63 -6.50 9.55
CA PHE A 127 -7.50 -6.18 10.69
C PHE A 127 -6.71 -6.14 11.99
N LEU A 128 -6.95 -5.09 12.77
CA LEU A 128 -6.42 -4.92 14.10
C LEU A 128 -7.57 -4.88 15.10
N GLN A 129 -7.37 -5.49 16.26
CA GLN A 129 -8.33 -5.48 17.37
C GLN A 129 -8.11 -4.28 18.29
N SER A 130 -6.86 -3.93 18.55
CA SER A 130 -6.51 -2.85 19.48
C SER A 130 -5.16 -2.22 19.15
N ALA A 131 -4.93 -1.06 19.73
CA ALA A 131 -3.64 -0.38 19.73
C ALA A 131 -3.36 0.16 21.14
N GLN A 132 -2.11 0.18 21.59
CA GLN A 132 -1.69 0.73 22.87
C GLN A 132 -0.25 1.24 22.76
N GLY A 133 -0.01 2.48 23.20
CA GLY A 133 1.31 3.09 23.04
C GLY A 133 1.76 3.08 21.57
N VAL A 134 2.83 2.35 21.28
CA VAL A 134 3.40 2.14 19.93
C VAL A 134 3.11 0.75 19.37
N GLU A 135 2.27 -0.03 20.02
CA GLU A 135 1.94 -1.39 19.62
C GLU A 135 0.52 -1.51 19.09
N VAL A 136 0.33 -2.42 18.16
CA VAL A 136 -0.96 -2.84 17.62
C VAL A 136 -1.14 -4.34 17.80
N THR A 137 -2.38 -4.78 18.04
CA THR A 137 -2.72 -6.20 18.23
C THR A 137 -3.71 -6.63 17.16
N ASP A 138 -3.47 -7.74 16.51
CA ASP A 138 -4.38 -8.30 15.51
C ASP A 138 -5.52 -9.14 16.16
N LEU A 139 -6.37 -9.76 15.31
CA LEU A 139 -7.49 -10.56 15.77
C LEU A 139 -7.09 -11.90 16.41
N ASP A 140 -5.85 -12.34 16.19
CA ASP A 140 -5.25 -13.55 16.75
C ASP A 140 -4.45 -13.26 18.03
N GLY A 141 -4.48 -12.02 18.52
CA GLY A 141 -3.76 -11.58 19.70
C GLY A 141 -2.25 -11.37 19.49
N GLN A 142 -1.78 -11.37 18.25
CA GLN A 142 -0.38 -11.10 17.94
C GLN A 142 -0.10 -9.60 18.02
N ARG A 143 1.00 -9.25 18.71
CA ARG A 143 1.41 -7.87 18.92
C ARG A 143 2.51 -7.46 17.95
N PHE A 144 2.42 -6.25 17.43
CA PHE A 144 3.38 -5.65 16.51
C PHE A 144 3.71 -4.22 16.95
N TYR A 145 4.91 -3.78 16.66
CA TYR A 145 5.24 -2.34 16.69
C TYR A 145 4.68 -1.65 15.46
N ASP A 146 3.98 -0.54 15.64
CA ASP A 146 3.51 0.31 14.55
C ASP A 146 4.65 1.21 14.05
N LEU A 147 5.53 0.65 13.21
CA LEU A 147 6.65 1.37 12.62
C LEU A 147 6.21 2.40 11.57
N THR A 148 4.98 2.32 11.10
CA THR A 148 4.44 3.25 10.10
C THR A 148 3.84 4.50 10.73
N GLY A 149 3.48 4.42 12.02
CA GLY A 149 2.80 5.50 12.72
C GLY A 149 1.56 5.99 12.00
N SER A 150 0.81 5.08 11.35
CA SER A 150 -0.35 5.41 10.52
C SER A 150 -0.03 6.51 9.49
N TYR A 151 1.03 6.30 8.70
CA TYR A 151 1.57 7.26 7.72
C TYR A 151 2.05 8.58 8.33
N GLY A 152 2.59 8.54 9.54
CA GLY A 152 3.12 9.70 10.26
C GLY A 152 2.06 10.50 11.04
N VAL A 153 0.82 10.05 11.07
CA VAL A 153 -0.24 10.71 11.86
C VAL A 153 -0.12 10.36 13.35
N ASN A 154 0.28 9.13 13.68
CA ASN A 154 0.34 8.63 15.06
C ASN A 154 1.71 8.89 15.72
N VAL A 155 2.14 10.18 15.79
CA VAL A 155 3.47 10.57 16.29
C VAL A 155 3.60 10.39 17.82
N PHE A 156 2.50 10.59 18.56
CA PHE A 156 2.49 10.56 20.02
C PHE A 156 2.01 9.24 20.62
N GLY A 157 1.81 8.22 19.79
CA GLY A 157 1.30 6.91 20.23
C GLY A 157 -0.22 6.85 20.36
N ALA A 158 -0.76 5.63 20.34
CA ALA A 158 -2.20 5.38 20.27
C ALA A 158 -2.99 5.99 21.44
N ASP A 159 -2.44 5.95 22.65
CA ASP A 159 -3.17 6.37 23.85
C ASP A 159 -3.38 7.89 23.89
N PHE A 160 -2.42 8.68 23.40
CA PHE A 160 -2.57 10.12 23.26
C PHE A 160 -3.74 10.46 22.32
N TYR A 161 -3.80 9.80 21.17
CA TYR A 161 -4.86 10.05 20.19
C TYR A 161 -6.22 9.56 20.67
N LYS A 162 -6.30 8.42 21.36
CA LYS A 162 -7.54 7.96 22.00
C LYS A 162 -8.07 8.97 22.99
N ALA A 163 -7.23 9.50 23.86
CA ALA A 163 -7.63 10.55 24.81
C ALA A 163 -8.10 11.82 24.11
N THR A 164 -7.41 12.21 23.02
CA THR A 164 -7.81 13.37 22.20
C THR A 164 -9.13 13.13 21.47
N MET A 165 -9.32 11.95 20.89
CA MET A 165 -10.59 11.56 20.26
C MET A 165 -11.75 11.56 21.25
N ALA A 166 -11.56 11.04 22.48
CA ALA A 166 -12.58 11.05 23.52
C ALA A 166 -13.01 12.48 23.88
N ARG A 167 -12.07 13.41 24.02
CA ARG A 167 -12.39 14.85 24.25
C ARG A 167 -13.13 15.46 23.07
N GLY A 168 -12.68 15.21 21.84
CA GLY A 168 -13.33 15.69 20.62
C GLY A 168 -14.74 15.13 20.45
N MET A 169 -14.94 13.85 20.77
CA MET A 169 -16.25 13.20 20.74
C MET A 169 -17.22 13.83 21.74
N ALA A 170 -16.78 14.08 22.98
CA ALA A 170 -17.60 14.74 23.99
C ALA A 170 -18.05 16.15 23.55
N THR A 171 -17.16 16.90 22.88
CA THR A 171 -17.49 18.21 22.29
C THR A 171 -18.50 18.08 21.15
N ALA A 172 -18.26 17.13 20.22
CA ALA A 172 -19.14 16.93 19.06
C ALA A 172 -20.54 16.41 19.46
N GLN A 173 -20.64 15.60 20.51
CA GLN A 173 -21.91 15.05 21.01
C GLN A 173 -22.91 16.14 21.45
N ALA A 174 -22.41 17.26 21.97
CA ALA A 174 -23.28 18.35 22.42
C ALA A 174 -24.02 19.02 21.25
N LEU A 175 -23.41 19.04 20.06
CA LEU A 175 -24.02 19.64 18.87
C LEU A 175 -24.79 18.61 18.03
N GLY A 176 -24.31 17.37 17.97
CA GLY A 176 -24.81 16.34 17.07
C GLY A 176 -24.48 16.61 15.57
N PRO A 177 -25.09 15.86 14.65
CA PRO A 177 -24.85 15.99 13.21
C PRO A 177 -25.65 17.15 12.62
N VAL A 178 -25.12 18.37 12.69
CA VAL A 178 -25.73 19.59 12.14
C VAL A 178 -24.99 20.01 10.88
N LEU A 179 -25.69 20.19 9.76
CA LEU A 179 -25.15 20.68 8.52
C LEU A 179 -25.31 22.21 8.41
N GLY A 180 -24.27 22.88 7.94
CA GLY A 180 -24.28 24.33 7.72
C GLY A 180 -24.09 25.18 8.98
N ALA A 181 -23.82 24.57 10.13
CA ALA A 181 -23.48 25.24 11.36
C ALA A 181 -22.26 24.55 12.00
N TYR A 182 -21.49 25.30 12.78
CA TYR A 182 -20.24 24.81 13.37
C TYR A 182 -20.26 25.00 14.89
N HIS A 183 -19.61 24.07 15.61
CA HIS A 183 -19.31 24.27 17.01
C HIS A 183 -18.30 25.43 17.19
N PRO A 184 -18.39 26.27 18.22
CA PRO A 184 -17.48 27.39 18.46
C PRO A 184 -15.99 27.04 18.43
N CYS A 185 -15.62 25.81 18.82
CA CYS A 185 -14.24 25.35 18.76
C CYS A 185 -13.61 25.39 17.37
N VAL A 186 -14.42 25.41 16.30
CA VAL A 186 -13.92 25.50 14.92
C VAL A 186 -13.22 26.84 14.70
N ALA A 187 -13.82 27.95 15.18
CA ALA A 187 -13.22 29.27 15.05
C ALA A 187 -11.88 29.36 15.82
N SER A 188 -11.86 28.91 17.07
CA SER A 188 -10.63 28.93 17.88
C SER A 188 -9.54 27.99 17.34
N ASN A 189 -9.91 26.84 16.76
CA ASN A 189 -8.97 25.93 16.13
C ASN A 189 -8.39 26.52 14.84
N ALA A 190 -9.19 27.17 14.01
CA ALA A 190 -8.74 27.85 12.80
C ALA A 190 -7.77 28.99 13.12
N GLU A 191 -8.11 29.85 14.07
CA GLU A 191 -7.23 30.92 14.54
C GLU A 191 -5.89 30.36 15.04
N ARG A 192 -5.92 29.33 15.86
CA ARG A 192 -4.71 28.70 16.38
C ARG A 192 -3.85 28.08 15.28
N LEU A 193 -4.47 27.46 14.26
CA LEU A 193 -3.72 26.92 13.12
C LEU A 193 -3.06 28.03 12.30
N CYS A 194 -3.73 29.15 12.08
CA CYS A 194 -3.13 30.31 11.44
C CYS A 194 -1.92 30.85 12.24
N GLN A 195 -2.07 30.99 13.54
CA GLN A 195 -0.98 31.45 14.43
C GLN A 195 0.23 30.51 14.41
N LEU A 196 0.01 29.19 14.45
CA LEU A 196 1.07 28.18 14.44
C LEU A 196 1.77 28.05 13.10
N SER A 197 1.02 28.20 12.00
CA SER A 197 1.56 28.06 10.64
C SER A 197 2.15 29.35 10.08
N GLY A 198 1.78 30.50 10.65
CA GLY A 198 2.11 31.82 10.09
C GLY A 198 1.35 32.15 8.81
N MET A 199 0.27 31.43 8.51
CA MET A 199 -0.59 31.63 7.36
C MET A 199 -1.85 32.42 7.73
N ASP A 200 -2.38 33.18 6.78
CA ASP A 200 -3.57 33.99 7.00
C ASP A 200 -4.87 33.19 7.04
N GLU A 201 -4.90 32.04 6.34
CA GLU A 201 -6.09 31.21 6.18
C GLU A 201 -5.77 29.71 6.29
N VAL A 202 -6.76 28.92 6.68
CA VAL A 202 -6.73 27.45 6.68
C VAL A 202 -7.89 26.88 5.88
N SER A 203 -7.63 25.79 5.16
CA SER A 203 -8.65 25.06 4.41
C SER A 203 -8.68 23.60 4.87
N PHE A 204 -9.89 23.08 5.09
CA PHE A 204 -10.08 21.67 5.49
C PHE A 204 -10.65 20.88 4.31
N HIS A 205 -9.97 19.80 3.95
CA HIS A 205 -10.38 18.91 2.88
C HIS A 205 -10.54 17.50 3.41
N MET A 206 -11.59 16.81 2.94
CA MET A 206 -11.70 15.36 3.06
C MET A 206 -10.94 14.74 1.88
N SER A 207 -9.75 14.24 2.12
CA SER A 207 -8.94 13.54 1.11
C SER A 207 -9.11 12.04 1.19
#